data_46a49166fa2056de9548ae307972b1a4
#
_entry.id   46a49166fa2056de9548ae307972b1a4
#
_cell.length_a   1.000
_cell.length_b   1.000
_cell.length_c   1.000
_cell.angle_alpha   90.00
_cell.angle_beta   90.00
_cell.angle_gamma   90.00
#
_symmetry.space_group_name_H-M   'P 1'
#
loop_
_entity.id
_entity.type
_entity.pdbx_description
1 polymer ?
#
loop_
_entity_poly.entity_id
_entity_poly.type
_entity_poly.pdbx_seq_one_letter_code
_entity_poly.pdbx_strand_id
1 'polypeptide(L)'
;EWKDNDQVEIQLPMQLSMRTWQVNKNSVSVDYGPLTMSLKIDEDYVKKDSRATAIGDSKWQEGADASQWPTYEIYAKTPWNYALVLGKNEPLKDFKVVHKEWPADNFPFTVASTPIEVKAIGRKVPSWVIDQYDLCSELPEMDAPKGEKEEITLIPMGAARLRVSAFPNTRE
;
A
#
# COMPACT_ATOMS: atom_id res chain seq x y z
N GLU A 1 39.61 7.47 16.39
CA GLU A 1 39.77 8.54 15.36
C GLU A 1 39.80 7.89 13.98
N TRP A 2 39.05 8.43 13.04
CA TRP A 2 39.03 8.00 11.64
C TRP A 2 40.34 8.41 10.96
N LYS A 3 40.86 7.54 10.09
CA LYS A 3 42.03 7.80 9.25
C LYS A 3 41.63 7.85 7.81
N ASP A 4 42.48 8.47 6.97
CA ASP A 4 42.27 8.48 5.52
C ASP A 4 42.20 7.04 5.00
N ASN A 5 41.19 6.76 4.18
CA ASN A 5 40.83 5.45 3.61
C ASN A 5 40.25 4.43 4.58
N ASP A 6 39.85 4.79 5.79
CA ASP A 6 39.05 3.92 6.62
C ASP A 6 37.71 3.60 5.93
N GLN A 7 37.31 2.34 5.94
CA GLN A 7 36.07 1.86 5.33
C GLN A 7 35.13 1.32 6.42
N VAL A 8 33.87 1.64 6.30
CA VAL A 8 32.79 1.06 7.11
C VAL A 8 31.80 0.39 6.20
N GLU A 9 31.55 -0.88 6.42
CA GLU A 9 30.50 -1.63 5.76
C GLU A 9 29.31 -1.77 6.70
N ILE A 10 28.13 -1.35 6.22
CA ILE A 10 26.86 -1.51 6.95
C ILE A 10 26.01 -2.52 6.20
N GLN A 11 25.72 -3.65 6.83
CA GLN A 11 24.80 -4.65 6.29
C GLN A 11 23.41 -4.45 6.91
N LEU A 12 22.41 -4.19 6.06
CA LEU A 12 21.02 -4.01 6.44
C LEU A 12 20.21 -5.20 5.89
N PRO A 13 20.06 -6.31 6.66
CA PRO A 13 19.34 -7.47 6.17
C PRO A 13 17.86 -7.14 5.94
N MET A 14 17.35 -7.48 4.75
CA MET A 14 15.96 -7.32 4.38
C MET A 14 15.22 -8.63 4.63
N GLN A 15 14.33 -8.65 5.60
CA GLN A 15 13.54 -9.82 5.98
C GLN A 15 12.06 -9.47 6.07
N LEU A 16 11.20 -10.42 5.71
CA LEU A 16 9.77 -10.31 5.95
C LEU A 16 9.48 -10.39 7.44
N SER A 17 8.66 -9.47 7.91
CA SER A 17 8.13 -9.46 9.27
C SER A 17 6.67 -9.02 9.28
N MET A 18 5.99 -9.23 10.40
CA MET A 18 4.58 -8.88 10.55
C MET A 18 4.36 -8.18 11.90
N ARG A 19 3.59 -7.10 11.85
CA ARG A 19 3.10 -6.41 13.05
C ARG A 19 1.61 -6.65 13.21
N THR A 20 1.17 -6.90 14.44
CA THR A 20 -0.26 -7.03 14.78
C THR A 20 -0.72 -5.80 15.55
N TRP A 21 -1.82 -5.21 15.10
CA TRP A 21 -2.45 -4.04 15.69
C TRP A 21 -3.65 -4.47 16.54
N GLN A 22 -3.40 -4.79 17.80
CA GLN A 22 -4.43 -5.30 18.72
C GLN A 22 -5.63 -4.35 18.85
N VAL A 23 -5.35 -3.06 19.01
CA VAL A 23 -6.40 -2.03 19.13
C VAL A 23 -7.17 -1.76 17.83
N ASN A 24 -6.68 -2.28 16.70
CA ASN A 24 -7.30 -2.16 15.39
C ASN A 24 -7.77 -3.54 14.90
N LYS A 25 -8.65 -4.18 15.66
CA LYS A 25 -9.29 -5.47 15.36
C LYS A 25 -8.28 -6.59 15.03
N ASN A 26 -7.11 -6.58 15.68
CA ASN A 26 -6.01 -7.50 15.40
C ASN A 26 -5.58 -7.54 13.92
N SER A 27 -5.77 -6.45 13.20
CA SER A 27 -5.27 -6.33 11.84
C SER A 27 -3.74 -6.48 11.79
N VAL A 28 -3.22 -6.83 10.63
CA VAL A 28 -1.80 -7.06 10.46
C VAL A 28 -1.20 -6.18 9.37
N SER A 29 0.01 -5.72 9.58
CA SER A 29 0.86 -5.11 8.55
C SER A 29 2.04 -6.01 8.26
N VAL A 30 2.42 -6.08 6.99
CA VAL A 30 3.59 -6.83 6.52
C VAL A 30 4.70 -5.84 6.22
N ASP A 31 5.89 -6.13 6.71
CA ASP A 31 7.08 -5.32 6.45
C ASP A 31 8.14 -6.16 5.74
N TYR A 32 8.93 -5.54 4.87
CA TYR A 32 10.15 -6.11 4.31
C TYR A 32 11.32 -5.20 4.63
N GLY A 33 12.11 -5.59 5.63
CA GLY A 33 13.07 -4.70 6.25
C GLY A 33 12.38 -3.44 6.80
N PRO A 34 12.83 -2.23 6.42
CA PRO A 34 12.21 -0.97 6.85
C PRO A 34 10.97 -0.59 6.04
N LEU A 35 10.60 -1.36 5.01
CA LEU A 35 9.51 -1.03 4.10
C LEU A 35 8.20 -1.64 4.59
N THR A 36 7.23 -0.83 4.97
CA THR A 36 5.85 -1.28 5.16
C THR A 36 5.22 -1.54 3.80
N MET A 37 4.58 -2.70 3.66
CA MET A 37 3.94 -3.12 2.41
C MET A 37 2.47 -2.70 2.39
N SER A 38 1.99 -2.30 1.23
CA SER A 38 0.60 -1.97 0.92
C SER A 38 0.09 -2.86 -0.19
N LEU A 39 -1.20 -3.10 -0.25
CA LEU A 39 -1.81 -3.79 -1.38
C LEU A 39 -1.50 -3.03 -2.67
N LYS A 40 -1.10 -3.77 -3.71
CA LYS A 40 -0.98 -3.23 -5.06
C LYS A 40 -2.38 -3.04 -5.63
N ILE A 41 -2.79 -1.79 -5.75
CA ILE A 41 -4.08 -1.39 -6.33
C ILE A 41 -3.75 -0.62 -7.60
N ASP A 42 -4.29 -1.06 -8.74
CA ASP A 42 -4.17 -0.29 -9.97
C ASP A 42 -5.02 0.97 -9.86
N GLU A 43 -4.46 2.08 -10.32
CA GLU A 43 -4.97 3.42 -10.07
C GLU A 43 -5.53 4.04 -11.35
N ASP A 44 -6.68 4.70 -11.25
CA ASP A 44 -7.25 5.53 -12.30
C ASP A 44 -7.20 7.00 -11.90
N TYR A 45 -6.55 7.81 -12.72
CA TYR A 45 -6.34 9.23 -12.45
C TYR A 45 -7.32 10.05 -13.26
N VAL A 46 -8.30 10.65 -12.60
CA VAL A 46 -9.28 11.55 -13.20
C VAL A 46 -8.88 12.98 -12.95
N LYS A 47 -8.45 13.68 -14.00
CA LYS A 47 -8.06 15.09 -13.92
C LYS A 47 -9.29 15.96 -13.66
N LYS A 48 -9.20 16.86 -12.67
CA LYS A 48 -10.22 17.84 -12.31
C LYS A 48 -9.72 19.27 -12.54
N ASP A 49 -10.65 20.19 -12.67
CA ASP A 49 -10.32 21.61 -12.61
C ASP A 49 -9.94 22.00 -11.19
N SER A 50 -8.68 22.35 -11.00
CA SER A 50 -8.14 22.70 -9.68
C SER A 50 -8.84 23.92 -9.05
N ARG A 51 -9.37 24.84 -9.84
CA ARG A 51 -10.13 25.98 -9.34
C ARG A 51 -11.50 25.56 -8.81
N ALA A 52 -12.15 24.64 -9.52
CA ALA A 52 -13.45 24.11 -9.11
C ALA A 52 -13.38 23.21 -7.88
N THR A 53 -12.23 22.57 -7.63
CA THR A 53 -12.02 21.69 -6.48
C THR A 53 -11.45 22.39 -5.24
N ALA A 54 -11.04 23.66 -5.36
CA ALA A 54 -10.62 24.45 -4.21
C ALA A 54 -11.81 24.73 -3.28
N ILE A 55 -11.67 24.40 -1.99
CA ILE A 55 -12.71 24.52 -0.97
C ILE A 55 -12.24 25.33 0.24
N GLY A 56 -13.20 25.89 0.98
CA GLY A 56 -12.92 26.64 2.21
C GLY A 56 -12.11 27.90 1.96
N ASP A 57 -11.07 28.07 2.75
CA ASP A 57 -10.17 29.24 2.66
C ASP A 57 -9.11 29.12 1.57
N SER A 58 -9.14 28.03 0.81
CA SER A 58 -8.21 27.81 -0.32
C SER A 58 -8.50 28.83 -1.41
N LYS A 59 -7.53 29.68 -1.72
CA LYS A 59 -7.62 30.68 -2.78
C LYS A 59 -6.46 30.52 -3.75
N TRP A 60 -6.77 30.61 -5.02
CA TRP A 60 -5.74 30.70 -6.03
C TRP A 60 -5.04 32.05 -5.91
N GLN A 61 -3.73 32.05 -5.96
CA GLN A 61 -2.96 33.27 -6.08
C GLN A 61 -3.36 34.00 -7.37
N GLU A 62 -3.55 35.30 -7.29
CA GLU A 62 -3.85 36.12 -8.47
C GLU A 62 -2.81 35.94 -9.55
N GLY A 63 -3.22 35.74 -10.80
CA GLY A 63 -2.33 35.48 -11.93
C GLY A 63 -1.78 34.05 -12.03
N ALA A 64 -2.05 33.15 -11.05
CA ALA A 64 -1.61 31.77 -11.16
C ALA A 64 -2.37 30.99 -12.25
N ASP A 65 -1.63 30.25 -13.09
CA ASP A 65 -2.20 29.39 -14.11
C ASP A 65 -2.56 28.01 -13.53
N ALA A 66 -3.85 27.81 -13.27
CA ALA A 66 -4.35 26.55 -12.71
C ALA A 66 -4.04 25.32 -13.59
N SER A 67 -3.81 25.48 -14.89
CA SER A 67 -3.48 24.37 -15.79
C SER A 67 -2.14 23.72 -15.48
N GLN A 68 -1.22 24.47 -14.88
CA GLN A 68 0.10 23.98 -14.45
C GLN A 68 0.04 23.20 -13.12
N TRP A 69 -1.08 23.30 -12.40
CA TRP A 69 -1.31 22.66 -11.10
C TRP A 69 -2.56 21.80 -11.10
N PRO A 70 -2.59 20.74 -11.91
CA PRO A 70 -3.79 19.92 -12.04
C PRO A 70 -4.09 19.17 -10.72
N THR A 71 -5.38 19.11 -10.38
CA THR A 71 -5.91 18.24 -9.33
C THR A 71 -6.32 16.91 -9.95
N TYR A 72 -6.07 15.81 -9.26
CA TYR A 72 -6.49 14.49 -9.67
C TYR A 72 -7.28 13.82 -8.54
N GLU A 73 -8.40 13.21 -8.91
CA GLU A 73 -9.02 12.17 -8.10
C GLU A 73 -8.47 10.82 -8.56
N ILE A 74 -8.19 9.94 -7.59
CA ILE A 74 -7.57 8.63 -7.86
C ILE A 74 -8.55 7.55 -7.42
N TYR A 75 -8.94 6.68 -8.35
CA TYR A 75 -9.88 5.60 -8.12
C TYR A 75 -9.20 4.24 -8.26
N ALA A 76 -9.66 3.26 -7.48
CA ALA A 76 -9.18 1.89 -7.58
C ALA A 76 -9.74 1.20 -8.83
N LYS A 77 -8.87 0.71 -9.71
CA LYS A 77 -9.22 -0.13 -10.86
C LYS A 77 -9.34 -1.61 -10.52
N THR A 78 -8.65 -2.04 -9.48
CA THR A 78 -8.63 -3.43 -8.99
C THR A 78 -9.24 -3.53 -7.61
N PRO A 79 -9.74 -4.70 -7.20
CA PRO A 79 -10.24 -4.91 -5.84
C PRO A 79 -9.18 -4.58 -4.80
N TRP A 80 -9.62 -4.01 -3.67
CA TRP A 80 -8.74 -3.54 -2.60
C TRP A 80 -9.09 -4.16 -1.22
N ASN A 81 -10.27 -4.73 -1.08
CA ASN A 81 -10.87 -5.19 0.18
C ASN A 81 -10.48 -6.64 0.52
N TYR A 82 -9.21 -6.87 0.77
CA TYR A 82 -8.68 -8.20 1.06
C TYR A 82 -8.32 -8.40 2.53
N ALA A 83 -8.62 -9.59 3.04
CA ALA A 83 -8.01 -10.15 4.24
C ALA A 83 -6.80 -11.01 3.83
N LEU A 84 -5.70 -10.94 4.58
CA LEU A 84 -4.55 -11.81 4.37
C LEU A 84 -4.80 -13.22 4.91
N VAL A 85 -4.38 -14.23 4.17
CA VAL A 85 -4.33 -15.61 4.64
C VAL A 85 -2.96 -15.86 5.25
N LEU A 86 -2.93 -16.17 6.54
CA LEU A 86 -1.72 -16.41 7.32
C LEU A 86 -1.63 -17.90 7.70
N GLY A 87 -0.43 -18.44 7.69
CA GLY A 87 -0.19 -19.77 8.23
C GLY A 87 -0.45 -19.83 9.74
N LYS A 88 -0.95 -20.94 10.25
CA LYS A 88 -1.22 -21.14 11.70
C LYS A 88 0.05 -21.00 12.55
N ASN A 89 1.10 -21.71 12.18
CA ASN A 89 2.35 -21.76 12.93
C ASN A 89 3.40 -20.79 12.41
N GLU A 90 3.45 -20.63 11.07
CA GLU A 90 4.37 -19.75 10.37
C GLU A 90 3.54 -18.75 9.54
N PRO A 91 3.18 -17.59 10.12
CA PRO A 91 2.24 -16.67 9.48
C PRO A 91 2.62 -16.25 8.04
N LEU A 92 3.90 -16.08 7.76
CA LEU A 92 4.41 -15.59 6.48
C LEU A 92 4.95 -16.68 5.55
N LYS A 93 4.69 -17.97 5.82
CA LYS A 93 5.25 -19.10 5.04
C LYS A 93 4.94 -19.05 3.54
N ASP A 94 3.75 -18.52 3.19
CA ASP A 94 3.27 -18.44 1.80
C ASP A 94 3.55 -17.07 1.15
N PHE A 95 4.30 -16.21 1.85
CA PHE A 95 4.70 -14.90 1.32
C PHE A 95 6.03 -15.02 0.57
N LYS A 96 6.07 -14.45 -0.64
CA LYS A 96 7.25 -14.53 -1.51
C LYS A 96 7.68 -13.14 -1.95
N VAL A 97 8.92 -12.77 -1.60
CA VAL A 97 9.54 -11.53 -2.10
C VAL A 97 9.97 -11.73 -3.54
N VAL A 98 9.63 -10.77 -4.39
CA VAL A 98 10.02 -10.70 -5.79
C VAL A 98 10.78 -9.41 -6.02
N HIS A 99 12.00 -9.52 -6.53
CA HIS A 99 12.79 -8.39 -6.96
C HIS A 99 12.67 -8.24 -8.47
N LYS A 100 12.43 -7.01 -8.92
CA LYS A 100 12.43 -6.61 -10.32
C LYS A 100 13.61 -5.69 -10.60
N GLU A 101 13.85 -5.39 -11.86
CA GLU A 101 14.87 -4.43 -12.24
C GLU A 101 14.56 -3.04 -11.67
N TRP A 102 15.61 -2.33 -11.29
CA TRP A 102 15.49 -0.94 -10.85
C TRP A 102 15.06 -0.07 -12.03
N PRO A 103 14.09 0.85 -11.85
CA PRO A 103 13.61 1.68 -12.95
C PRO A 103 14.71 2.58 -13.54
N ALA A 104 14.75 2.64 -14.87
CA ALA A 104 15.80 3.35 -15.58
C ALA A 104 15.83 4.87 -15.30
N ASP A 105 14.69 5.46 -14.96
CA ASP A 105 14.54 6.86 -14.55
C ASP A 105 14.90 7.11 -13.07
N ASN A 106 15.34 6.08 -12.36
CA ASN A 106 15.65 6.12 -10.93
C ASN A 106 14.46 6.58 -10.05
N PHE A 107 13.22 6.34 -10.50
CA PHE A 107 12.00 6.71 -9.78
C PHE A 107 11.13 5.47 -9.42
N PRO A 108 11.41 4.78 -8.29
CA PRO A 108 10.71 3.54 -7.89
C PRO A 108 9.38 3.78 -7.16
N PHE A 109 8.86 5.01 -7.15
CA PHE A 109 7.75 5.43 -6.26
C PHE A 109 6.38 5.40 -6.93
N THR A 110 6.16 4.49 -7.88
CA THR A 110 4.85 4.24 -8.49
C THR A 110 4.50 2.76 -8.46
N VAL A 111 3.20 2.45 -8.59
CA VAL A 111 2.69 1.06 -8.68
C VAL A 111 3.39 0.28 -9.81
N ALA A 112 3.69 0.94 -10.91
CA ALA A 112 4.32 0.32 -12.08
C ALA A 112 5.84 0.16 -11.93
N SER A 113 6.53 1.14 -11.32
CA SER A 113 8.01 1.22 -11.31
C SER A 113 8.66 0.62 -10.07
N THR A 114 7.89 0.24 -9.04
CA THR A 114 8.47 -0.32 -7.82
C THR A 114 9.25 -1.62 -8.10
N PRO A 115 10.51 -1.73 -7.65
CA PRO A 115 11.36 -2.90 -7.91
C PRO A 115 11.13 -4.04 -6.93
N ILE A 116 10.29 -3.85 -5.91
CA ILE A 116 10.03 -4.85 -4.86
C ILE A 116 8.53 -5.14 -4.82
N GLU A 117 8.19 -6.41 -4.90
CA GLU A 117 6.84 -6.93 -4.68
C GLU A 117 6.87 -8.06 -3.64
N VAL A 118 5.79 -8.24 -2.91
CA VAL A 118 5.57 -9.42 -2.07
C VAL A 118 4.29 -10.09 -2.53
N LYS A 119 4.39 -11.33 -3.00
CA LYS A 119 3.25 -12.17 -3.33
C LYS A 119 2.71 -12.78 -2.05
N ALA A 120 1.40 -12.77 -1.90
CA ALA A 120 0.68 -13.29 -0.75
C ALA A 120 -0.65 -13.90 -1.19
N ILE A 121 -1.28 -14.62 -0.28
CA ILE A 121 -2.66 -15.11 -0.51
C ILE A 121 -3.61 -14.21 0.25
N GLY A 122 -4.66 -13.77 -0.44
CA GLY A 122 -5.75 -12.98 0.12
C GLY A 122 -7.11 -13.63 -0.10
N ARG A 123 -8.10 -13.16 0.65
CA ARG A 123 -9.52 -13.43 0.43
C ARG A 123 -10.28 -12.13 0.42
N LYS A 124 -11.12 -11.88 -0.58
CA LYS A 124 -12.00 -10.69 -0.58
C LYS A 124 -12.92 -10.70 0.62
N VAL A 125 -13.16 -9.52 1.18
CA VAL A 125 -14.12 -9.29 2.25
C VAL A 125 -15.23 -8.39 1.71
N PRO A 126 -16.35 -8.96 1.20
CA PRO A 126 -17.39 -8.21 0.50
C PRO A 126 -18.05 -7.12 1.36
N SER A 127 -18.07 -7.28 2.68
CA SER A 127 -18.62 -6.29 3.62
C SER A 127 -17.70 -5.07 3.83
N TRP A 128 -16.45 -5.11 3.37
CA TRP A 128 -15.52 -3.99 3.48
C TRP A 128 -15.63 -3.12 2.23
N VAL A 129 -16.34 -2.01 2.35
CA VAL A 129 -16.78 -1.19 1.22
C VAL A 129 -16.33 0.27 1.37
N ILE A 130 -16.44 1.02 0.30
CA ILE A 130 -16.35 2.49 0.30
C ILE A 130 -17.70 3.03 0.77
N ASP A 131 -17.67 4.00 1.65
CA ASP A 131 -18.86 4.67 2.16
C ASP A 131 -19.39 5.76 1.20
N GLN A 132 -20.43 6.47 1.60
CA GLN A 132 -21.05 7.53 0.82
C GLN A 132 -20.19 8.79 0.64
N TYR A 133 -19.06 8.87 1.32
CA TYR A 133 -18.08 9.95 1.24
C TYR A 133 -16.82 9.54 0.48
N ASP A 134 -16.86 8.43 -0.24
CA ASP A 134 -15.71 7.82 -0.92
C ASP A 134 -14.56 7.43 0.01
N LEU A 135 -14.86 7.22 1.29
CA LEU A 135 -13.90 6.76 2.28
C LEU A 135 -14.03 5.25 2.49
N CYS A 136 -12.89 4.62 2.76
CA CYS A 136 -12.86 3.24 3.19
C CYS A 136 -13.58 3.11 4.55
N SER A 137 -14.58 2.23 4.63
CA SER A 137 -15.26 1.93 5.89
C SER A 137 -14.29 1.34 6.92
N GLU A 138 -14.72 1.24 8.17
CA GLU A 138 -13.93 0.58 9.22
C GLU A 138 -13.51 -0.84 8.81
N LEU A 139 -12.39 -1.28 9.36
CA LEU A 139 -11.94 -2.65 9.18
C LEU A 139 -13.04 -3.65 9.59
N PRO A 140 -13.30 -4.67 8.76
CA PRO A 140 -14.28 -5.69 9.10
C PRO A 140 -13.84 -6.53 10.32
N GLU A 141 -14.79 -7.17 10.97
CA GLU A 141 -14.51 -8.10 12.04
C GLU A 141 -13.77 -9.35 11.51
N MET A 142 -13.06 -10.04 12.40
CA MET A 142 -12.24 -11.20 12.03
C MET A 142 -13.06 -12.36 11.45
N ASP A 143 -14.31 -12.51 11.87
CA ASP A 143 -15.27 -13.52 11.42
C ASP A 143 -16.10 -13.09 10.20
N ALA A 144 -15.92 -11.88 9.70
CA ALA A 144 -16.63 -11.43 8.50
C ALA A 144 -16.47 -12.43 7.35
N PRO A 145 -17.54 -12.72 6.58
CA PRO A 145 -17.50 -13.63 5.44
C PRO A 145 -16.42 -13.23 4.43
N LYS A 146 -15.67 -14.24 3.98
CA LYS A 146 -14.54 -14.04 3.02
C LYS A 146 -14.76 -14.91 1.78
N GLY A 147 -14.34 -14.37 0.65
CA GLY A 147 -14.34 -15.07 -0.64
C GLY A 147 -13.31 -16.18 -0.75
N GLU A 148 -13.13 -16.68 -1.96
CA GLU A 148 -12.12 -17.69 -2.27
C GLU A 148 -10.70 -17.13 -2.12
N LYS A 149 -9.72 -18.04 -2.01
CA LYS A 149 -8.30 -17.69 -2.00
C LYS A 149 -7.86 -17.23 -3.39
N GLU A 150 -7.14 -16.13 -3.43
CA GLU A 150 -6.48 -15.66 -4.65
C GLU A 150 -5.11 -15.08 -4.33
N GLU A 151 -4.21 -15.13 -5.30
CA GLU A 151 -2.91 -14.48 -5.16
C GLU A 151 -3.10 -12.97 -5.25
N ILE A 152 -2.53 -12.27 -4.29
CA ILE A 152 -2.45 -10.81 -4.27
C ILE A 152 -1.00 -10.34 -4.23
N THR A 153 -0.78 -9.10 -4.59
CA THR A 153 0.54 -8.49 -4.57
C THR A 153 0.57 -7.33 -3.61
N LEU A 154 1.61 -7.28 -2.80
CA LEU A 154 1.91 -6.13 -1.95
C LEU A 154 3.13 -5.41 -2.52
N ILE A 155 3.17 -4.10 -2.37
CA ILE A 155 4.26 -3.22 -2.80
C ILE A 155 4.64 -2.28 -1.65
N PRO A 156 5.85 -1.69 -1.66
CA PRO A 156 6.18 -0.66 -0.68
C PRO A 156 5.14 0.46 -0.64
N MET A 157 4.69 0.81 0.56
CA MET A 157 3.65 1.83 0.77
C MET A 157 3.99 3.18 0.12
N GLY A 158 5.27 3.51 0.01
CA GLY A 158 5.72 4.72 -0.69
C GLY A 158 5.46 4.73 -2.20
N ALA A 159 5.23 3.55 -2.81
CA ALA A 159 4.91 3.42 -4.23
C ALA A 159 3.41 3.47 -4.54
N ALA A 160 2.54 3.35 -3.53
CA ALA A 160 1.09 3.37 -3.67
C ALA A 160 0.51 4.75 -3.35
N ARG A 161 -0.50 5.19 -4.10
CA ARG A 161 -1.33 6.35 -3.75
C ARG A 161 -2.56 5.90 -2.98
N LEU A 162 -3.24 4.85 -3.45
CA LEU A 162 -4.28 4.16 -2.71
C LEU A 162 -3.61 3.10 -1.82
N ARG A 163 -3.78 3.22 -0.50
CA ARG A 163 -2.99 2.47 0.48
C ARG A 163 -3.86 1.63 1.39
N VAL A 164 -3.70 0.32 1.30
CA VAL A 164 -4.18 -0.63 2.30
C VAL A 164 -2.96 -1.34 2.87
N SER A 165 -2.55 -0.98 4.09
CA SER A 165 -1.34 -1.50 4.75
C SER A 165 -1.62 -2.15 6.11
N ALA A 166 -2.87 -2.05 6.59
CA ALA A 166 -3.38 -2.80 7.72
C ALA A 166 -4.51 -3.69 7.22
N PHE A 167 -4.35 -4.99 7.36
CA PHE A 167 -5.24 -5.98 6.76
C PHE A 167 -6.01 -6.76 7.81
N PRO A 168 -7.32 -7.00 7.63
CA PRO A 168 -7.97 -8.12 8.26
C PRO A 168 -7.20 -9.40 7.89
N ASN A 169 -7.31 -10.43 8.69
CA ASN A 169 -6.59 -11.67 8.40
C ASN A 169 -7.40 -12.92 8.77
N THR A 170 -6.95 -14.06 8.29
CA THR A 170 -7.43 -15.38 8.69
C THR A 170 -6.23 -16.30 8.83
N ARG A 171 -6.30 -17.28 9.75
CA ARG A 171 -5.22 -18.25 9.98
C ARG A 171 -5.66 -19.63 9.52
N GLU A 172 -4.89 -20.23 8.60
CA GLU A 172 -5.21 -21.51 7.99
C GLU A 172 -4.01 -22.47 7.92
#